data_17449a9896c379e1ccb4fd340f6df476
#
_entry.id   17449a9896c379e1ccb4fd340f6df476
#
_cell.length_a   1.000
_cell.length_b   1.000
_cell.length_c   1.000
_cell.angle_alpha   90.00
_cell.angle_beta   90.00
_cell.angle_gamma   90.00
#
_symmetry.space_group_name_H-M   'P 1'
#
loop_
_entity.id
_entity.type
_entity.pdbx_description
1 polymer ?
#
loop_
_entity_poly.entity_id
_entity_poly.type
_entity_poly.pdbx_seq_one_letter_code
_entity_poly.pdbx_strand_id
1 'polypeptide(L)'
;MDSPFTVDSLDHIVLRVRDLEKSIAFYEMFGGRTAATGAINTPMALGPATRVLLHHEPDYVPQQDGQNLQHFALFISTDRDIGELVDYVRAHGAEPWDGPKDMGRGWTQFRVNDPDGNEIELRVTQTGR
;
A
#
# COMPACT_ATOMS: atom_id res chain seq x y z
N MET A 1 -19.34 20.82 -19.44
CA MET A 1 -20.12 21.36 -18.32
C MET A 1 -19.29 21.30 -17.06
N ASP A 2 -19.17 22.41 -16.38
CA ASP A 2 -18.41 22.47 -15.13
C ASP A 2 -19.20 21.83 -14.00
N SER A 3 -18.51 21.01 -13.20
CA SER A 3 -19.11 20.42 -12.03
C SER A 3 -19.24 21.44 -10.91
N PRO A 4 -20.36 21.45 -10.15
CA PRO A 4 -20.45 22.28 -8.95
C PRO A 4 -19.63 21.73 -7.77
N PHE A 5 -19.01 20.54 -7.94
CA PHE A 5 -18.19 19.90 -6.89
C PHE A 5 -16.74 20.02 -7.21
N THR A 6 -15.93 20.19 -6.17
CA THR A 6 -14.46 20.09 -6.22
C THR A 6 -14.05 18.99 -5.26
N VAL A 7 -13.30 18.00 -5.75
CA VAL A 7 -12.74 16.95 -4.88
C VAL A 7 -11.41 17.46 -4.34
N ASP A 8 -11.29 17.58 -3.03
CA ASP A 8 -10.06 18.07 -2.40
C ASP A 8 -9.02 16.96 -2.27
N SER A 9 -9.44 15.76 -1.87
CA SER A 9 -8.52 14.64 -1.69
C SER A 9 -9.30 13.34 -1.56
N LEU A 10 -8.58 12.23 -1.62
CA LEU A 10 -9.08 10.93 -1.16
C LEU A 10 -8.82 10.82 0.35
N ASP A 11 -9.84 10.63 1.17
CA ASP A 11 -9.68 10.53 2.61
C ASP A 11 -9.04 9.19 3.02
N HIS A 12 -9.63 8.10 2.57
CA HIS A 12 -9.11 6.76 2.88
C HIS A 12 -9.68 5.71 1.93
N ILE A 13 -9.04 4.55 1.94
CA ILE A 13 -9.60 3.32 1.36
C ILE A 13 -9.78 2.31 2.47
N VAL A 14 -10.71 1.38 2.27
CA VAL A 14 -10.97 0.30 3.23
C VAL A 14 -10.63 -1.02 2.58
N LEU A 15 -9.79 -1.80 3.24
CA LEU A 15 -9.38 -3.13 2.79
C LEU A 15 -9.89 -4.18 3.77
N ARG A 16 -10.52 -5.22 3.24
CA ARG A 16 -10.88 -6.39 4.04
C ARG A 16 -9.64 -7.22 4.30
N VAL A 17 -9.43 -7.60 5.55
CA VAL A 17 -8.25 -8.37 5.96
C VAL A 17 -8.67 -9.56 6.81
N ARG A 18 -8.08 -10.73 6.54
CA ARG A 18 -8.36 -11.95 7.29
C ARG A 18 -7.56 -12.04 8.57
N ASP A 19 -6.29 -11.63 8.50
CA ASP A 19 -5.36 -11.67 9.62
C ASP A 19 -4.89 -10.23 9.88
N LEU A 20 -5.50 -9.62 10.88
CA LEU A 20 -5.26 -8.22 11.18
C LEU A 20 -3.79 -7.94 11.54
N GLU A 21 -3.17 -8.83 12.34
CA GLU A 21 -1.79 -8.63 12.78
C GLU A 21 -0.81 -8.70 11.60
N LYS A 22 -1.01 -9.64 10.69
CA LYS A 22 -0.18 -9.75 9.48
C LYS A 22 -0.34 -8.53 8.60
N SER A 23 -1.56 -8.03 8.45
CA SER A 23 -1.82 -6.84 7.63
C SER A 23 -1.22 -5.58 8.26
N ILE A 24 -1.35 -5.42 9.57
CA ILE A 24 -0.70 -4.32 10.28
C ILE A 24 0.82 -4.36 10.04
N ALA A 25 1.45 -5.52 10.25
CA ALA A 25 2.88 -5.66 10.06
C ALA A 25 3.30 -5.34 8.62
N PHE A 26 2.50 -5.76 7.63
CA PHE A 26 2.77 -5.46 6.23
C PHE A 26 2.81 -3.95 5.97
N TYR A 27 1.79 -3.21 6.42
CA TYR A 27 1.73 -1.77 6.18
C TYR A 27 2.72 -0.98 7.05
N GLU A 28 3.07 -1.50 8.24
CA GLU A 28 4.15 -0.94 9.05
C GLU A 28 5.51 -1.01 8.36
N MET A 29 5.71 -2.00 7.48
CA MET A 29 6.92 -2.11 6.66
C MET A 29 7.18 -0.83 5.85
N PHE A 30 6.13 -0.14 5.43
CA PHE A 30 6.21 1.12 4.70
C PHE A 30 6.12 2.36 5.60
N GLY A 31 6.32 2.17 6.90
CA GLY A 31 6.22 3.26 7.87
C GLY A 31 4.80 3.52 8.35
N GLY A 32 3.86 2.63 8.06
CA GLY A 32 2.48 2.75 8.52
C GLY A 32 2.39 2.76 10.04
N ARG A 33 1.44 3.53 10.57
CA ARG A 33 1.22 3.64 12.01
C ARG A 33 -0.26 3.56 12.33
N THR A 34 -0.58 2.81 13.37
CA THR A 34 -1.93 2.78 13.93
C THR A 34 -1.92 3.45 15.30
N ALA A 35 -2.89 4.30 15.58
CA ALA A 35 -3.05 4.93 16.89
C ALA A 35 -3.68 3.95 17.88
N ALA A 36 -4.60 3.10 17.41
CA ALA A 36 -5.30 2.11 18.21
C ALA A 36 -5.88 1.04 17.30
N THR A 37 -5.98 -0.20 17.80
CA THR A 37 -6.65 -1.28 17.10
C THR A 37 -8.14 -1.22 17.41
N GLY A 38 -8.95 -1.05 16.37
CA GLY A 38 -10.41 -1.12 16.51
C GLY A 38 -10.92 -2.55 16.49
N ALA A 39 -12.14 -2.74 16.97
CA ALA A 39 -12.77 -4.07 16.99
C ALA A 39 -13.05 -4.57 15.57
N ILE A 40 -13.43 -3.68 14.65
CA ILE A 40 -13.78 -3.98 13.26
C ILE A 40 -12.83 -3.28 12.30
N ASN A 41 -12.60 -1.99 12.50
CA ASN A 41 -11.74 -1.19 11.64
C ASN A 41 -10.52 -0.70 12.40
N THR A 42 -9.36 -0.86 11.79
CA THR A 42 -8.09 -0.34 12.31
C THR A 42 -7.53 0.65 11.30
N PRO A 43 -7.52 1.97 11.62
CA PRO A 43 -6.94 2.95 10.72
C PRO A 43 -5.41 2.89 10.77
N MET A 44 -4.80 2.92 9.58
CA MET A 44 -3.35 3.00 9.40
C MET A 44 -3.02 4.29 8.66
N ALA A 45 -2.19 5.13 9.25
CA ALA A 45 -1.63 6.28 8.55
C ALA A 45 -0.38 5.84 7.79
N LEU A 46 -0.38 6.07 6.48
CA LEU A 46 0.77 5.84 5.59
C LEU A 46 1.30 7.21 5.16
N GLY A 47 2.14 7.80 6.02
CA GLY A 47 2.57 9.17 5.81
C GLY A 47 1.50 10.19 6.20
N PRO A 48 1.73 11.50 5.94
CA PRO A 48 0.87 12.57 6.49
C PRO A 48 -0.49 12.69 5.79
N ALA A 49 -0.64 12.15 4.58
CA ALA A 49 -1.83 12.41 3.78
C ALA A 49 -2.57 11.14 3.30
N THR A 50 -2.06 9.96 3.62
CA THR A 50 -2.62 8.70 3.13
C THR A 50 -3.11 7.86 4.30
N ARG A 51 -4.34 7.36 4.20
CA ARG A 51 -4.96 6.52 5.22
C ARG A 51 -5.56 5.29 4.59
N VAL A 52 -5.32 4.15 5.23
CA VAL A 52 -5.92 2.87 4.87
C VAL A 52 -6.60 2.31 6.11
N LEU A 53 -7.87 1.97 6.01
CA LEU A 53 -8.59 1.28 7.09
C LEU A 53 -8.55 -0.21 6.82
N LEU A 54 -8.11 -0.97 7.82
CA LEU A 54 -8.10 -2.43 7.78
C LEU A 54 -9.39 -2.94 8.43
N HIS A 55 -10.29 -3.48 7.62
CA HIS A 55 -11.57 -4.02 8.08
C HIS A 55 -11.40 -5.51 8.33
N HIS A 56 -11.42 -5.90 9.60
CA HIS A 56 -11.14 -7.28 10.00
C HIS A 56 -12.33 -8.19 9.74
N GLU A 57 -12.16 -9.10 8.79
CA GLU A 57 -13.12 -10.15 8.45
C GLU A 57 -12.40 -11.50 8.40
N PRO A 58 -12.31 -12.24 9.52
CA PRO A 58 -11.54 -13.48 9.57
C PRO A 58 -11.97 -14.53 8.55
N ASP A 59 -13.25 -14.55 8.20
CA ASP A 59 -13.82 -15.52 7.26
C ASP A 59 -13.81 -15.04 5.81
N TYR A 60 -13.25 -13.85 5.54
CA TYR A 60 -13.16 -13.32 4.19
C TYR A 60 -12.28 -14.20 3.31
N VAL A 61 -12.79 -14.53 2.13
CA VAL A 61 -12.04 -15.26 1.11
C VAL A 61 -11.69 -14.27 0.00
N PRO A 62 -10.41 -13.93 -0.18
CA PRO A 62 -10.01 -13.03 -1.25
C PRO A 62 -10.40 -13.59 -2.61
N GLN A 63 -10.97 -12.74 -3.46
CA GLN A 63 -11.33 -13.09 -4.82
C GLN A 63 -10.42 -12.32 -5.77
N GLN A 64 -9.79 -13.03 -6.68
CA GLN A 64 -8.94 -12.39 -7.67
C GLN A 64 -9.72 -11.90 -8.87
N ASP A 65 -10.82 -12.58 -9.19
CA ASP A 65 -11.70 -12.20 -10.30
C ASP A 65 -12.90 -11.42 -9.79
N GLY A 66 -13.29 -10.39 -10.51
CA GLY A 66 -14.48 -9.60 -10.20
C GLY A 66 -14.30 -8.54 -9.13
N GLN A 67 -13.08 -8.26 -8.70
CA GLN A 67 -12.82 -7.15 -7.80
C GLN A 67 -12.82 -5.83 -8.57
N ASN A 68 -13.54 -4.84 -8.04
CA ASN A 68 -13.57 -3.53 -8.65
C ASN A 68 -12.25 -2.77 -8.45
N LEU A 69 -11.63 -2.93 -7.28
CA LEU A 69 -10.31 -2.34 -7.02
C LEU A 69 -9.23 -3.29 -7.56
N GLN A 70 -8.58 -2.89 -8.65
CA GLN A 70 -7.49 -3.65 -9.23
C GLN A 70 -6.20 -3.49 -8.42
N HIS A 71 -5.83 -2.26 -8.15
CA HIS A 71 -4.67 -1.92 -7.32
C HIS A 71 -4.78 -0.48 -6.84
N PHE A 72 -3.91 -0.10 -5.93
CA PHE A 72 -3.65 1.30 -5.63
C PHE A 72 -2.15 1.56 -5.63
N ALA A 73 -1.77 2.80 -5.81
CA ALA A 73 -0.38 3.19 -5.93
C ALA A 73 0.02 4.12 -4.79
N LEU A 74 1.25 3.94 -4.32
CA LEU A 74 1.86 4.80 -3.31
C LEU A 74 3.10 5.46 -3.90
N PHE A 75 3.23 6.77 -3.71
CA PHE A 75 4.50 7.45 -3.93
C PHE A 75 5.37 7.23 -2.71
N ILE A 76 6.58 6.73 -2.95
CA ILE A 76 7.56 6.42 -1.91
C ILE A 76 8.83 7.20 -2.19
N SER A 77 9.37 7.84 -1.16
CA SER A 77 10.69 8.46 -1.20
C SER A 77 11.66 7.64 -0.37
N THR A 78 12.86 7.44 -0.88
CA THR A 78 13.92 6.73 -0.17
C THR A 78 15.28 7.32 -0.53
N ASP A 79 16.22 7.29 0.42
CA ASP A 79 17.61 7.63 0.17
C ASP A 79 18.46 6.40 -0.19
N ARG A 80 17.81 5.22 -0.25
CA ARG A 80 18.45 3.93 -0.50
C ARG A 80 18.42 3.57 -1.97
N ASP A 81 19.31 2.65 -2.38
CA ASP A 81 19.23 2.04 -3.69
C ASP A 81 17.97 1.19 -3.83
N ILE A 82 17.44 1.13 -5.04
CA ILE A 82 16.26 0.33 -5.32
C ILE A 82 16.48 -1.15 -4.98
N GLY A 83 17.67 -1.66 -5.17
CA GLY A 83 18.03 -3.03 -4.80
C GLY A 83 17.94 -3.27 -3.29
N GLU A 84 18.37 -2.31 -2.48
CA GLU A 84 18.24 -2.39 -1.03
C GLU A 84 16.78 -2.40 -0.60
N LEU A 85 15.95 -1.59 -1.26
CA LEU A 85 14.52 -1.55 -0.97
C LEU A 85 13.83 -2.87 -1.32
N VAL A 86 14.20 -3.48 -2.44
CA VAL A 86 13.71 -4.79 -2.85
C VAL A 86 14.09 -5.85 -1.82
N ASP A 87 15.35 -5.85 -1.37
CA ASP A 87 15.80 -6.80 -0.36
C ASP A 87 15.07 -6.60 0.98
N TYR A 88 14.84 -5.35 1.36
CA TYR A 88 14.08 -5.02 2.56
C TYR A 88 12.66 -5.57 2.50
N VAL A 89 11.98 -5.36 1.38
CA VAL A 89 10.61 -5.84 1.16
C VAL A 89 10.56 -7.37 1.22
N ARG A 90 11.52 -8.05 0.59
CA ARG A 90 11.62 -9.51 0.65
C ARG A 90 11.86 -10.03 2.07
N ALA A 91 12.71 -9.34 2.82
CA ALA A 91 12.99 -9.70 4.21
C ALA A 91 11.73 -9.61 5.09
N HIS A 92 10.76 -8.81 4.69
CA HIS A 92 9.48 -8.66 5.39
C HIS A 92 8.37 -9.52 4.80
N GLY A 93 8.72 -10.45 3.91
CA GLY A 93 7.78 -11.46 3.41
C GLY A 93 6.98 -11.07 2.19
N ALA A 94 7.29 -9.94 1.55
CA ALA A 94 6.62 -9.53 0.32
C ALA A 94 7.56 -9.73 -0.87
N GLU A 95 7.03 -10.31 -1.95
CA GLU A 95 7.82 -10.54 -3.15
C GLU A 95 7.50 -9.48 -4.20
N PRO A 96 8.50 -8.66 -4.60
CA PRO A 96 8.30 -7.71 -5.68
C PRO A 96 7.99 -8.40 -7.01
N TRP A 97 7.08 -7.80 -7.77
CA TRP A 97 6.76 -8.28 -9.11
C TRP A 97 6.46 -7.07 -10.02
N ASP A 98 6.40 -7.31 -11.33
CA ASP A 98 6.23 -6.25 -12.33
C ASP A 98 7.26 -5.13 -12.17
N GLY A 99 8.51 -5.54 -12.01
CA GLY A 99 9.64 -4.63 -11.83
C GLY A 99 10.63 -5.18 -10.81
N PRO A 100 11.55 -4.34 -10.32
CA PRO A 100 11.63 -2.88 -10.53
C PRO A 100 11.98 -2.49 -11.96
N LYS A 101 11.38 -1.40 -12.41
CA LYS A 101 11.68 -0.82 -13.73
C LYS A 101 11.66 0.70 -13.65
N ASP A 102 12.61 1.34 -14.33
CA ASP A 102 12.65 2.78 -14.48
C ASP A 102 11.54 3.20 -15.44
N MET A 103 10.64 4.06 -14.97
CA MET A 103 9.50 4.50 -15.76
C MET A 103 9.80 5.70 -16.66
N GLY A 104 11.00 6.28 -16.56
CA GLY A 104 11.37 7.45 -17.35
C GLY A 104 10.62 8.71 -16.97
N ARG A 105 10.00 8.74 -15.78
CA ARG A 105 9.17 9.84 -15.27
C ARG A 105 9.63 10.34 -13.91
N GLY A 106 10.82 9.93 -13.48
CA GLY A 106 11.36 10.33 -12.18
C GLY A 106 11.15 9.31 -11.07
N TRP A 107 10.54 8.16 -11.37
CA TRP A 107 10.42 7.08 -10.38
C TRP A 107 10.69 5.71 -10.99
N THR A 108 11.09 4.80 -10.11
CA THR A 108 11.23 3.37 -10.39
C THR A 108 10.04 2.66 -9.76
N GLN A 109 9.48 1.69 -10.45
CA GLN A 109 8.20 1.10 -10.07
C GLN A 109 8.27 -0.41 -9.97
N PHE A 110 7.64 -0.95 -8.94
CA PHE A 110 7.35 -2.37 -8.82
C PHE A 110 6.07 -2.55 -8.01
N ARG A 111 5.55 -3.77 -7.99
CA ARG A 111 4.35 -4.11 -7.23
C ARG A 111 4.65 -5.13 -6.17
N VAL A 112 3.86 -5.11 -5.11
CA VAL A 112 3.82 -6.14 -4.07
C VAL A 112 2.36 -6.46 -3.79
N ASN A 113 2.11 -7.64 -3.23
CA ASN A 113 0.78 -8.01 -2.76
C ASN A 113 0.77 -8.00 -1.24
N ASP A 114 -0.30 -7.47 -0.67
CA ASP A 114 -0.49 -7.57 0.78
C ASP A 114 -0.92 -9.00 1.17
N PRO A 115 -1.07 -9.31 2.47
CA PRO A 115 -1.42 -10.68 2.89
C PRO A 115 -2.76 -11.19 2.34
N ASP A 116 -3.65 -10.33 1.90
CA ASP A 116 -4.94 -10.71 1.32
C ASP A 116 -4.96 -10.65 -0.20
N GLY A 117 -3.80 -10.43 -0.83
CA GLY A 117 -3.67 -10.41 -2.27
C GLY A 117 -4.00 -9.06 -2.91
N ASN A 118 -4.17 -8.00 -2.12
CA ASN A 118 -4.33 -6.66 -2.69
C ASN A 118 -3.03 -6.21 -3.33
N GLU A 119 -3.12 -5.72 -4.56
CA GLU A 119 -1.95 -5.24 -5.29
C GLU A 119 -1.62 -3.81 -4.92
N ILE A 120 -0.38 -3.57 -4.52
CA ILE A 120 0.12 -2.24 -4.22
C ILE A 120 1.24 -1.93 -5.19
N GLU A 121 1.08 -0.85 -5.95
CA GLU A 121 2.09 -0.34 -6.85
C GLU A 121 2.95 0.67 -6.10
N LEU A 122 4.25 0.46 -6.07
CA LEU A 122 5.19 1.36 -5.40
C LEU A 122 5.89 2.19 -6.45
N ARG A 123 5.71 3.51 -6.40
CA ARG A 123 6.37 4.49 -7.27
C ARG A 123 7.45 5.16 -6.44
N VAL A 124 8.69 4.72 -6.67
CA VAL A 124 9.80 5.03 -5.78
C VAL A 124 10.68 6.11 -6.40
N THR A 125 10.81 7.21 -5.68
CA THR A 125 11.75 8.28 -6.00
C THR A 125 12.93 8.19 -5.04
N GLN A 126 14.14 8.08 -5.59
CA GLN A 126 15.36 8.09 -4.80
C GLN A 126 15.76 9.52 -4.52
N THR A 127 15.93 9.85 -3.23
CA THR A 127 16.30 11.19 -2.78
C THR A 127 17.78 11.22 -2.37
N GLY A 128 18.39 12.39 -2.34
CA GLY A 128 19.77 12.55 -1.90
C GLY A 128 20.81 12.09 -2.91
N ARG A 129 20.44 11.95 -4.18
CA ARG A 129 21.32 11.49 -5.26
C ARG A 129 21.36 12.46 -6.42
#